data_27c646f57a65e17c56923a9af90e2008
#
_entry.id   27c646f57a65e17c56923a9af90e2008
#
_cell.length_a   1.000
_cell.length_b   1.000
_cell.length_c   1.000
_cell.angle_alpha   90.00
_cell.angle_beta   90.00
_cell.angle_gamma   90.00
#
_symmetry.space_group_name_H-M   'P 1'
#
loop_
_entity.id
_entity.type
_entity.pdbx_description
1 polymer ?
#
loop_
_entity_poly.entity_id
_entity_poly.type
_entity_poly.pdbx_seq_one_letter_code
_entity_poly.pdbx_strand_id
1 'polypeptide(L)'
;MERDVEDEQVSRDHSPGRATIGPGFASVLVAAQTGAPWALERLYHGFSPVVLGYMRIQGAADPEDLTNEVFLGVLRRIGSFEGDEEKFRSWIFTIAHSRLIDDRRHTGRRPHLAEPHDYHWDRAGGDAEQEALERLSSQRVQALCEGLVADQRDVLLLRLMAGLTVEAIAEALGKSEGAVKALQRRGLANLRKILERDPVSL
;
A
#
# COMPACT_ATOMS: atom_id res chain seq x y z
N MET A 1 -37.61 30.52 -4.58
CA MET A 1 -36.26 31.04 -4.31
C MET A 1 -35.67 30.14 -3.25
N GLU A 2 -35.42 28.88 -3.64
CA GLU A 2 -34.85 27.82 -2.81
C GLU A 2 -34.28 26.76 -3.73
N ARG A 3 -33.08 26.95 -4.19
CA ARG A 3 -32.16 25.98 -4.81
C ARG A 3 -30.80 26.60 -4.67
N ASP A 4 -29.95 26.03 -3.83
CA ASP A 4 -28.48 26.20 -3.82
C ASP A 4 -27.91 25.85 -2.44
N VAL A 5 -28.05 24.58 -1.96
CA VAL A 5 -27.32 24.09 -0.76
C VAL A 5 -26.98 22.60 -0.85
N GLU A 6 -26.88 21.96 -2.01
CA GLU A 6 -26.53 20.51 -2.08
C GLU A 6 -25.26 20.15 -2.85
N ASP A 7 -24.37 21.10 -3.14
CA ASP A 7 -23.22 20.80 -4.02
C ASP A 7 -21.83 21.08 -3.39
N GLU A 8 -21.69 21.08 -2.07
CA GLU A 8 -20.42 21.43 -1.42
C GLU A 8 -19.81 20.35 -0.50
N GLN A 9 -20.15 19.07 -0.66
CA GLN A 9 -19.62 18.01 0.22
C GLN A 9 -18.90 16.86 -0.49
N VAL A 10 -18.56 16.96 -1.76
CA VAL A 10 -17.88 15.89 -2.55
C VAL A 10 -16.36 16.09 -2.69
N SER A 11 -15.74 17.07 -2.05
CA SER A 11 -14.35 17.43 -2.36
C SER A 11 -13.39 17.43 -1.16
N ARG A 12 -13.38 16.39 -0.32
CA ARG A 12 -12.37 16.29 0.76
C ARG A 12 -11.90 14.85 1.02
N ASP A 13 -11.36 14.15 0.04
CA ASP A 13 -10.46 13.01 0.33
C ASP A 13 -9.60 12.59 -0.86
N HIS A 14 -8.86 13.53 -1.43
CA HIS A 14 -7.76 13.20 -2.34
C HIS A 14 -6.44 13.36 -1.59
N SER A 15 -6.14 12.40 -0.70
CA SER A 15 -4.77 12.23 -0.23
C SER A 15 -3.97 11.59 -1.36
N PRO A 16 -2.94 12.25 -1.92
CA PRO A 16 -2.11 11.69 -2.97
C PRO A 16 -1.39 10.45 -2.43
N GLY A 17 -1.57 9.32 -3.10
CA GLY A 17 -0.91 8.05 -2.77
C GLY A 17 -1.81 6.95 -2.17
N ARG A 18 -3.10 7.18 -2.00
CA ARG A 18 -4.03 6.16 -1.50
C ARG A 18 -4.60 5.36 -2.66
N ALA A 19 -4.38 4.04 -2.68
CA ALA A 19 -5.03 3.15 -3.64
C ALA A 19 -6.55 3.27 -3.52
N THR A 20 -7.24 3.71 -4.57
CA THR A 20 -8.69 3.91 -4.56
C THR A 20 -9.32 3.76 -5.94
N ILE A 21 -10.49 3.17 -5.97
CA ILE A 21 -11.40 3.13 -7.14
C ILE A 21 -12.41 4.29 -7.05
N GLY A 22 -12.72 4.71 -5.84
CA GLY A 22 -13.64 5.79 -5.55
C GLY A 22 -15.13 5.38 -5.65
N PRO A 23 -16.04 6.34 -5.94
CA PRO A 23 -17.49 6.13 -5.84
C PRO A 23 -18.06 4.95 -6.64
N GLY A 24 -17.30 4.44 -7.62
CA GLY A 24 -17.71 3.28 -8.43
C GLY A 24 -17.29 1.92 -7.88
N PHE A 25 -16.64 1.85 -6.71
CA PHE A 25 -16.07 0.60 -6.19
C PHE A 25 -17.08 -0.54 -6.09
N ALA A 26 -18.26 -0.30 -5.53
CA ALA A 26 -19.28 -1.34 -5.35
C ALA A 26 -19.69 -1.99 -6.69
N SER A 27 -19.88 -1.19 -7.73
CA SER A 27 -20.22 -1.71 -9.07
C SER A 27 -19.06 -2.47 -9.70
N VAL A 28 -17.83 -2.00 -9.52
CA VAL A 28 -16.61 -2.69 -10.00
C VAL A 28 -16.45 -4.03 -9.26
N LEU A 29 -16.67 -4.05 -7.95
CA LEU A 29 -16.57 -5.28 -7.16
C LEU A 29 -17.58 -6.33 -7.63
N VAL A 30 -18.85 -5.97 -7.78
CA VAL A 30 -19.90 -6.89 -8.27
C VAL A 30 -19.53 -7.45 -9.66
N ALA A 31 -19.07 -6.60 -10.56
CA ALA A 31 -18.65 -7.04 -11.90
C ALA A 31 -17.40 -7.96 -11.84
N ALA A 32 -16.43 -7.65 -10.97
CA ALA A 32 -15.25 -8.47 -10.77
C ALA A 32 -15.59 -9.86 -10.18
N GLN A 33 -16.55 -9.92 -9.26
CA GLN A 33 -17.05 -11.18 -8.68
C GLN A 33 -17.73 -12.08 -9.70
N THR A 34 -18.31 -11.52 -10.75
CA THR A 34 -18.87 -12.27 -11.90
C THR A 34 -17.82 -12.57 -12.98
N GLY A 35 -16.56 -12.19 -12.76
CA GLY A 35 -15.46 -12.46 -13.68
C GLY A 35 -15.33 -11.50 -14.85
N ALA A 36 -15.94 -10.30 -14.79
CA ALA A 36 -15.85 -9.31 -15.86
C ALA A 36 -14.39 -8.82 -15.99
N PRO A 37 -13.72 -9.00 -17.18
CA PRO A 37 -12.30 -8.68 -17.33
C PRO A 37 -11.97 -7.21 -17.03
N TRP A 38 -12.80 -6.28 -17.52
CA TRP A 38 -12.60 -4.84 -17.30
C TRP A 38 -12.60 -4.45 -15.80
N ALA A 39 -13.42 -5.15 -15.00
CA ALA A 39 -13.52 -4.86 -13.57
C ALA A 39 -12.30 -5.41 -12.80
N LEU A 40 -11.83 -6.59 -13.17
CA LEU A 40 -10.59 -7.18 -12.63
C LEU A 40 -9.38 -6.32 -12.96
N GLU A 41 -9.29 -5.86 -14.22
CA GLU A 41 -8.25 -4.93 -14.67
C GLU A 41 -8.30 -3.61 -13.90
N ARG A 42 -9.49 -3.04 -13.68
CA ARG A 42 -9.65 -1.80 -12.92
C ARG A 42 -9.22 -1.96 -11.46
N LEU A 43 -9.55 -3.08 -10.81
CA LEU A 43 -9.07 -3.38 -9.46
C LEU A 43 -7.55 -3.53 -9.44
N TYR A 44 -6.97 -4.26 -10.40
CA TYR A 44 -5.53 -4.40 -10.52
C TYR A 44 -4.83 -3.04 -10.65
N HIS A 45 -5.21 -2.23 -11.61
CA HIS A 45 -4.60 -0.92 -11.82
C HIS A 45 -4.81 0.06 -10.67
N GLY A 46 -5.93 -0.05 -9.95
CA GLY A 46 -6.21 0.80 -8.80
C GLY A 46 -5.35 0.48 -7.56
N PHE A 47 -4.99 -0.79 -7.37
CA PHE A 47 -4.31 -1.21 -6.14
C PHE A 47 -2.88 -1.70 -6.34
N SER A 48 -2.50 -2.21 -7.53
CA SER A 48 -1.16 -2.76 -7.77
C SER A 48 -0.02 -1.77 -7.55
N PRO A 49 -0.12 -0.47 -7.91
CA PRO A 49 0.99 0.45 -7.71
C PRO A 49 1.36 0.62 -6.23
N VAL A 50 0.35 0.65 -5.35
CA VAL A 50 0.60 0.83 -3.90
C VAL A 50 1.09 -0.48 -3.26
N VAL A 51 0.58 -1.63 -3.70
CA VAL A 51 1.08 -2.95 -3.27
C VAL A 51 2.54 -3.13 -3.70
N LEU A 52 2.88 -2.80 -4.94
CA LEU A 52 4.24 -2.84 -5.45
C LEU A 52 5.18 -1.93 -4.66
N GLY A 53 4.75 -0.68 -4.40
CA GLY A 53 5.50 0.25 -3.55
C GLY A 53 5.73 -0.31 -2.14
N TYR A 54 4.72 -0.95 -1.55
CA TYR A 54 4.84 -1.63 -0.26
C TYR A 54 5.88 -2.76 -0.31
N MET A 55 5.84 -3.63 -1.34
CA MET A 55 6.79 -4.73 -1.50
C MET A 55 8.23 -4.22 -1.65
N ARG A 56 8.43 -3.16 -2.45
CA ARG A 56 9.74 -2.52 -2.65
C ARG A 56 10.32 -1.96 -1.35
N ILE A 57 9.54 -1.17 -0.62
CA ILE A 57 9.97 -0.57 0.65
C ILE A 57 10.24 -1.65 1.72
N GLN A 58 9.53 -2.75 1.66
CA GLN A 58 9.72 -3.88 2.56
C GLN A 58 10.92 -4.77 2.18
N GLY A 59 11.57 -4.51 1.05
CA GLY A 59 12.76 -5.24 0.60
C GLY A 59 12.45 -6.64 0.11
N ALA A 60 11.35 -6.82 -0.60
CA ALA A 60 11.05 -8.06 -1.32
C ALA A 60 12.15 -8.36 -2.34
N ALA A 61 12.47 -9.64 -2.55
CA ALA A 61 13.49 -10.04 -3.51
C ALA A 61 13.05 -9.80 -4.96
N ASP A 62 11.80 -10.06 -5.25
CA ASP A 62 11.11 -9.75 -6.51
C ASP A 62 9.76 -9.10 -6.19
N PRO A 63 9.72 -7.76 -6.10
CA PRO A 63 8.49 -7.03 -5.74
C PRO A 63 7.37 -7.18 -6.75
N GLU A 64 7.72 -7.29 -8.04
CA GLU A 64 6.79 -7.44 -9.15
C GLU A 64 6.12 -8.81 -9.10
N ASP A 65 6.90 -9.87 -8.95
CA ASP A 65 6.36 -11.23 -8.86
C ASP A 65 5.48 -11.41 -7.62
N LEU A 66 5.93 -10.93 -6.46
CA LEU A 66 5.11 -10.94 -5.24
C LEU A 66 3.82 -10.14 -5.38
N THR A 67 3.85 -9.00 -6.08
CA THR A 67 2.65 -8.23 -6.37
C THR A 67 1.68 -9.04 -7.23
N ASN A 68 2.16 -9.70 -8.27
CA ASN A 68 1.34 -10.57 -9.11
C ASN A 68 0.75 -11.73 -8.32
N GLU A 69 1.53 -12.37 -7.44
CA GLU A 69 1.04 -13.43 -6.54
C GLU A 69 -0.08 -12.94 -5.61
N VAL A 70 0.04 -11.73 -5.08
CA VAL A 70 -1.02 -11.10 -4.26
C VAL A 70 -2.30 -11.02 -5.05
N PHE A 71 -2.25 -10.48 -6.29
CA PHE A 71 -3.44 -10.34 -7.12
C PHE A 71 -3.99 -11.68 -7.60
N LEU A 72 -3.17 -12.67 -7.88
CA LEU A 72 -3.65 -14.03 -8.11
C LEU A 72 -4.40 -14.58 -6.89
N GLY A 73 -3.91 -14.29 -5.68
CA GLY A 73 -4.59 -14.64 -4.42
C GLY A 73 -5.92 -13.89 -4.22
N VAL A 74 -5.99 -12.62 -4.61
CA VAL A 74 -7.21 -11.82 -4.61
C VAL A 74 -8.22 -12.40 -5.60
N LEU A 75 -7.83 -12.62 -6.87
CA LEU A 75 -8.70 -13.12 -7.93
C LEU A 75 -9.34 -14.48 -7.59
N ARG A 76 -8.59 -15.38 -6.96
CA ARG A 76 -9.11 -16.69 -6.54
C ARG A 76 -10.19 -16.60 -5.46
N ARG A 77 -10.24 -15.51 -4.69
CA ARG A 77 -11.12 -15.36 -3.51
C ARG A 77 -12.09 -14.19 -3.59
N ILE A 78 -12.02 -13.38 -4.65
CA ILE A 78 -12.85 -12.19 -4.78
C ILE A 78 -14.35 -12.50 -4.80
N GLY A 79 -14.73 -13.67 -5.33
CA GLY A 79 -16.13 -14.10 -5.38
C GLY A 79 -16.79 -14.25 -4.01
N SER A 80 -16.01 -14.46 -2.94
CA SER A 80 -16.50 -14.55 -1.56
C SER A 80 -16.22 -13.31 -0.72
N PHE A 81 -15.64 -12.26 -1.30
CA PHE A 81 -15.34 -11.04 -0.57
C PHE A 81 -16.63 -10.23 -0.33
N GLU A 82 -16.81 -9.77 0.90
CA GLU A 82 -17.92 -8.88 1.31
C GLU A 82 -17.35 -7.66 2.03
N GLY A 83 -17.65 -6.47 1.51
CA GLY A 83 -17.22 -5.22 2.14
C GLY A 83 -17.14 -4.04 1.18
N ASP A 84 -16.81 -2.92 1.75
CA ASP A 84 -16.49 -1.67 1.05
C ASP A 84 -15.03 -1.62 0.56
N GLU A 85 -14.68 -0.52 -0.06
CA GLU A 85 -13.31 -0.31 -0.58
C GLU A 85 -12.25 -0.28 0.53
N GLU A 86 -12.57 0.19 1.72
CA GLU A 86 -11.64 0.22 2.85
C GLU A 86 -11.33 -1.19 3.35
N LYS A 87 -12.36 -2.02 3.49
CA LYS A 87 -12.21 -3.45 3.82
C LYS A 87 -11.47 -4.21 2.72
N PHE A 88 -11.74 -3.89 1.44
CA PHE A 88 -11.05 -4.51 0.30
C PHE A 88 -9.56 -4.18 0.32
N ARG A 89 -9.20 -2.92 0.59
CA ARG A 89 -7.81 -2.49 0.76
C ARG A 89 -7.14 -3.24 1.91
N SER A 90 -7.79 -3.29 3.09
CA SER A 90 -7.28 -4.01 4.24
C SER A 90 -7.03 -5.49 3.91
N TRP A 91 -7.96 -6.12 3.21
CA TRP A 91 -7.84 -7.51 2.79
C TRP A 91 -6.68 -7.74 1.81
N ILE A 92 -6.50 -6.89 0.78
CA ILE A 92 -5.34 -6.97 -0.13
C ILE A 92 -4.03 -6.86 0.64
N PHE A 93 -3.90 -5.90 1.54
CA PHE A 93 -2.66 -5.70 2.30
C PHE A 93 -2.39 -6.79 3.33
N THR A 94 -3.42 -7.45 3.86
CA THR A 94 -3.27 -8.67 4.66
C THR A 94 -2.66 -9.80 3.81
N ILE A 95 -3.15 -9.99 2.59
CA ILE A 95 -2.57 -10.97 1.65
C ILE A 95 -1.13 -10.58 1.29
N ALA A 96 -0.89 -9.29 0.99
CA ALA A 96 0.43 -8.78 0.64
C ALA A 96 1.45 -9.01 1.75
N HIS A 97 1.10 -8.69 2.99
CA HIS A 97 1.97 -8.93 4.14
C HIS A 97 2.24 -10.42 4.36
N SER A 98 1.22 -11.27 4.24
CA SER A 98 1.40 -12.73 4.35
C SER A 98 2.37 -13.26 3.30
N ARG A 99 2.24 -12.84 2.03
CA ARG A 99 3.15 -13.23 0.95
C ARG A 99 4.59 -12.78 1.21
N LEU A 100 4.76 -11.55 1.67
CA LEU A 100 6.07 -11.02 2.03
C LEU A 100 6.74 -11.83 3.16
N ILE A 101 5.99 -12.22 4.19
CA ILE A 101 6.53 -13.05 5.28
C ILE A 101 6.91 -14.45 4.78
N ASP A 102 6.10 -15.02 3.90
CA ASP A 102 6.38 -16.34 3.31
C ASP A 102 7.63 -16.28 2.40
N ASP A 103 7.78 -15.25 1.57
CA ASP A 103 8.98 -15.01 0.77
C ASP A 103 10.24 -14.91 1.65
N ARG A 104 10.19 -14.11 2.72
CA ARG A 104 11.31 -13.98 3.68
C ARG A 104 11.69 -15.30 4.34
N ARG A 105 10.72 -16.15 4.65
CA ARG A 105 10.96 -17.49 5.22
C ARG A 105 11.64 -18.43 4.22
N HIS A 106 11.21 -18.42 2.95
CA HIS A 106 11.75 -19.27 1.91
C HIS A 106 13.16 -18.85 1.49
N THR A 107 13.41 -17.57 1.39
CA THR A 107 14.70 -17.04 0.93
C THR A 107 15.77 -17.00 2.02
N GLY A 108 15.42 -17.29 3.30
CA GLY A 108 16.33 -17.20 4.44
C GLY A 108 16.93 -15.80 4.63
N ARG A 109 16.41 -14.81 3.90
CA ARG A 109 16.94 -13.45 3.89
C ARG A 109 16.34 -12.63 5.03
N ARG A 110 17.22 -12.02 5.82
CA ARG A 110 16.90 -10.75 6.48
C ARG A 110 16.51 -9.74 5.40
N PRO A 111 15.59 -8.78 5.70
CA PRO A 111 15.20 -7.79 4.72
C PRO A 111 16.46 -7.10 4.17
N HIS A 112 16.89 -7.51 3.00
CA HIS A 112 17.87 -6.79 2.22
C HIS A 112 17.01 -5.80 1.44
N LEU A 113 17.21 -4.53 1.70
CA LEU A 113 16.62 -3.48 0.90
C LEU A 113 17.16 -3.70 -0.51
N ALA A 114 16.26 -4.00 -1.43
CA ALA A 114 16.63 -4.22 -2.83
C ALA A 114 17.35 -2.98 -3.33
N GLU A 115 18.49 -3.17 -4.02
CA GLU A 115 19.06 -2.09 -4.79
C GLU A 115 18.02 -1.56 -5.78
N PRO A 116 18.00 -0.26 -6.06
CA PRO A 116 17.06 0.32 -7.00
C PRO A 116 17.23 -0.35 -8.36
N HIS A 117 16.38 -1.31 -8.69
CA HIS A 117 16.31 -1.83 -10.04
C HIS A 117 15.49 -0.85 -10.88
N ASP A 118 16.10 -0.36 -11.95
CA ASP A 118 15.44 0.43 -13.00
C ASP A 118 14.43 -0.45 -13.74
N TYR A 119 13.23 -0.57 -13.20
CA TYR A 119 12.12 -1.19 -13.93
C TYR A 119 11.26 -0.10 -14.57
N HIS A 120 11.41 0.00 -15.89
CA HIS A 120 10.48 0.73 -16.73
C HIS A 120 9.12 0.02 -16.70
N TRP A 121 8.16 0.57 -16.01
CA TRP A 121 6.77 0.36 -16.39
C TRP A 121 6.55 1.14 -17.68
N ASP A 122 6.14 0.44 -18.74
CA ASP A 122 5.55 1.07 -19.92
C ASP A 122 4.23 1.75 -19.51
N ARG A 123 4.35 2.86 -18.81
CA ARG A 123 3.33 3.90 -18.79
C ARG A 123 3.48 4.63 -20.11
N ALA A 124 2.65 4.27 -21.09
CA ALA A 124 2.53 5.06 -22.30
C ALA A 124 2.25 6.53 -21.89
N GLY A 125 3.27 7.41 -21.98
CA GLY A 125 3.13 8.85 -21.85
C GLY A 125 3.42 9.48 -20.49
N GLY A 126 4.33 8.91 -19.66
CA GLY A 126 4.83 9.58 -18.45
C GLY A 126 5.86 10.66 -18.79
N ASP A 127 5.76 11.85 -18.15
CA ASP A 127 6.76 12.89 -18.18
C ASP A 127 8.01 12.38 -17.43
N ALA A 128 9.19 12.37 -18.09
CA ALA A 128 10.45 11.87 -17.50
C ALA A 128 10.82 12.60 -16.21
N GLU A 129 10.41 13.87 -16.06
CA GLU A 129 10.57 14.66 -14.85
C GLU A 129 9.71 14.12 -13.70
N GLN A 130 8.45 13.76 -13.98
CA GLN A 130 7.55 13.17 -13.00
C GLN A 130 8.05 11.80 -12.53
N GLU A 131 8.56 10.96 -13.44
CA GLU A 131 9.15 9.67 -13.09
C GLU A 131 10.42 9.82 -12.23
N ALA A 132 11.26 10.79 -12.54
CA ALA A 132 12.46 11.08 -11.74
C ALA A 132 12.10 11.55 -10.32
N LEU A 133 11.08 12.40 -10.18
CA LEU A 133 10.57 12.86 -8.88
C LEU A 133 9.96 11.70 -8.07
N GLU A 134 9.20 10.80 -8.70
CA GLU A 134 8.64 9.63 -8.05
C GLU A 134 9.73 8.64 -7.58
N ARG A 135 10.78 8.46 -8.37
CA ARG A 135 11.95 7.64 -7.98
C ARG A 135 12.68 8.23 -6.79
N LEU A 136 12.96 9.53 -6.81
CA LEU A 136 13.62 10.22 -5.70
C LEU A 136 12.78 10.15 -4.42
N SER A 137 11.46 10.32 -4.54
CA SER A 137 10.55 10.21 -3.40
C SER A 137 10.51 8.78 -2.83
N SER A 138 10.51 7.77 -3.69
CA SER A 138 10.51 6.36 -3.28
C SER A 138 11.80 5.97 -2.57
N GLN A 139 12.96 6.35 -3.10
CA GLN A 139 14.28 6.13 -2.47
C GLN A 139 14.37 6.80 -1.10
N ARG A 140 13.81 7.99 -0.97
CA ARG A 140 13.79 8.73 0.28
C ARG A 140 12.90 8.08 1.34
N VAL A 141 11.71 7.63 0.97
CA VAL A 141 10.83 6.84 1.85
C VAL A 141 11.52 5.54 2.27
N GLN A 142 12.19 4.87 1.35
CA GLN A 142 12.95 3.66 1.64
C GLN A 142 14.06 3.93 2.68
N ALA A 143 14.89 4.94 2.48
CA ALA A 143 15.95 5.31 3.41
C ALA A 143 15.41 5.65 4.81
N LEU A 144 14.28 6.35 4.91
CA LEU A 144 13.61 6.61 6.19
C LEU A 144 13.13 5.32 6.87
N CYS A 145 12.68 4.34 6.09
CA CYS A 145 12.23 3.05 6.59
C CYS A 145 13.37 2.15 7.05
N GLU A 146 14.59 2.32 6.52
CA GLU A 146 15.79 1.56 6.93
C GLU A 146 16.14 1.78 8.41
N GLY A 147 15.94 2.99 8.90
CA GLY A 147 16.17 3.32 10.31
C GLY A 147 15.14 2.78 11.29
N LEU A 148 14.10 2.10 10.80
CA LEU A 148 13.04 1.52 11.63
C LEU A 148 13.26 0.03 11.88
N VAL A 149 12.94 -0.42 13.10
CA VAL A 149 12.82 -1.85 13.41
C VAL A 149 11.66 -2.44 12.60
N ALA A 150 11.78 -3.69 12.14
CA ALA A 150 10.84 -4.35 11.24
C ALA A 150 9.36 -4.17 11.66
N ASP A 151 9.02 -4.48 12.91
CA ASP A 151 7.66 -4.33 13.44
C ASP A 151 7.12 -2.87 13.36
N GLN A 152 8.00 -1.88 13.58
CA GLN A 152 7.61 -0.47 13.47
C GLN A 152 7.37 -0.07 12.02
N ARG A 153 8.22 -0.55 11.12
CA ARG A 153 8.09 -0.36 9.68
C ARG A 153 6.79 -0.95 9.17
N ASP A 154 6.49 -2.21 9.50
CA ASP A 154 5.27 -2.90 9.10
C ASP A 154 4.02 -2.11 9.53
N VAL A 155 3.94 -1.73 10.80
CA VAL A 155 2.81 -0.94 11.32
C VAL A 155 2.68 0.41 10.61
N LEU A 156 3.77 1.14 10.40
CA LEU A 156 3.72 2.45 9.79
C LEU A 156 3.37 2.38 8.31
N LEU A 157 3.93 1.43 7.56
CA LEU A 157 3.62 1.27 6.14
C LEU A 157 2.17 0.84 5.92
N LEU A 158 1.65 -0.11 6.71
CA LEU A 158 0.25 -0.50 6.64
C LEU A 158 -0.69 0.67 7.02
N ARG A 159 -0.29 1.51 7.98
CA ARG A 159 -1.08 2.69 8.35
C ARG A 159 -1.06 3.78 7.28
N LEU A 160 0.13 4.11 6.74
CA LEU A 160 0.32 5.27 5.86
C LEU A 160 0.00 4.96 4.40
N MET A 161 0.48 3.81 3.88
CA MET A 161 0.28 3.44 2.47
C MET A 161 -1.06 2.75 2.25
N ALA A 162 -1.40 1.79 3.10
CA ALA A 162 -2.64 1.05 2.98
C ALA A 162 -3.84 1.74 3.65
N GLY A 163 -3.62 2.69 4.55
CA GLY A 163 -4.66 3.37 5.30
C GLY A 163 -5.43 2.49 6.28
N LEU A 164 -4.83 1.37 6.72
CA LEU A 164 -5.49 0.40 7.60
C LEU A 164 -5.78 0.99 8.99
N THR A 165 -6.87 0.55 9.60
CA THR A 165 -7.18 0.85 11.00
C THR A 165 -6.23 0.09 11.94
N VAL A 166 -6.19 0.47 13.21
CA VAL A 166 -5.38 -0.24 14.22
C VAL A 166 -5.82 -1.69 14.35
N GLU A 167 -7.12 -1.94 14.31
CA GLU A 167 -7.74 -3.26 14.37
C GLU A 167 -7.30 -4.13 13.17
N ALA A 168 -7.39 -3.58 11.95
CA ALA A 168 -6.99 -4.27 10.74
C ALA A 168 -5.47 -4.58 10.72
N ILE A 169 -4.64 -3.66 11.22
CA ILE A 169 -3.21 -3.90 11.37
C ILE A 169 -2.93 -4.98 12.41
N ALA A 170 -3.66 -4.97 13.53
CA ALA A 170 -3.51 -5.97 14.59
C ALA A 170 -3.83 -7.38 14.05
N GLU A 171 -4.92 -7.51 13.29
CA GLU A 171 -5.29 -8.75 12.62
C GLU A 171 -4.23 -9.19 11.60
N ALA A 172 -3.82 -8.29 10.69
CA ALA A 172 -2.84 -8.59 9.64
C ALA A 172 -1.48 -9.03 10.19
N LEU A 173 -1.03 -8.45 11.30
CA LEU A 173 0.26 -8.75 11.93
C LEU A 173 0.19 -9.81 13.04
N GLY A 174 -0.99 -10.32 13.39
CA GLY A 174 -1.18 -11.23 14.52
C GLY A 174 -0.76 -10.62 15.86
N LYS A 175 -0.98 -9.30 16.05
CA LYS A 175 -0.61 -8.56 17.25
C LYS A 175 -1.86 -8.03 17.97
N SER A 176 -1.70 -7.64 19.25
CA SER A 176 -2.78 -6.92 19.93
C SER A 176 -2.83 -5.45 19.48
N GLU A 177 -4.00 -4.83 19.53
CA GLU A 177 -4.15 -3.40 19.23
C GLU A 177 -3.25 -2.51 20.12
N GLY A 178 -3.08 -2.89 21.40
CA GLY A 178 -2.19 -2.18 22.30
C GLY A 178 -0.73 -2.23 21.83
N ALA A 179 -0.28 -3.37 21.30
CA ALA A 179 1.04 -3.52 20.72
C ALA A 179 1.18 -2.67 19.45
N VAL A 180 0.17 -2.67 18.57
CA VAL A 180 0.16 -1.84 17.35
C VAL A 180 0.24 -0.35 17.69
N LYS A 181 -0.58 0.14 18.63
CA LYS A 181 -0.53 1.54 19.10
C LYS A 181 0.85 1.92 19.66
N ALA A 182 1.47 1.01 20.42
CA ALA A 182 2.80 1.23 20.99
C ALA A 182 3.90 1.23 19.90
N LEU A 183 3.81 0.34 18.90
CA LEU A 183 4.73 0.28 17.76
C LEU A 183 4.60 1.53 16.89
N GLN A 184 3.37 1.96 16.59
CA GLN A 184 3.09 3.19 15.84
C GLN A 184 3.72 4.41 16.52
N ARG A 185 3.47 4.58 17.82
CA ARG A 185 4.03 5.70 18.60
C ARG A 185 5.57 5.70 18.57
N ARG A 186 6.20 4.54 18.82
CA ARG A 186 7.66 4.40 18.80
C ARG A 186 8.24 4.60 17.40
N GLY A 187 7.58 4.06 16.38
CA GLY A 187 7.99 4.24 14.98
C GLY A 187 7.96 5.70 14.55
N LEU A 188 6.88 6.43 14.86
CA LEU A 188 6.79 7.87 14.58
C LEU A 188 7.85 8.68 15.32
N ALA A 189 8.14 8.33 16.59
CA ALA A 189 9.21 8.99 17.34
C ALA A 189 10.60 8.73 16.74
N ASN A 190 10.84 7.52 16.22
CA ASN A 190 12.09 7.18 15.55
C ASN A 190 12.21 7.90 14.20
N LEU A 191 11.14 7.94 13.39
CA LEU A 191 11.12 8.72 12.14
C LEU A 191 11.43 10.20 12.39
N ARG A 192 10.85 10.80 13.42
CA ARG A 192 11.15 12.18 13.80
C ARG A 192 12.64 12.39 14.07
N LYS A 193 13.27 11.49 14.85
CA LYS A 193 14.71 11.56 15.13
C LYS A 193 15.57 11.39 13.88
N ILE A 194 15.17 10.55 12.93
CA ILE A 194 15.87 10.37 11.66
C ILE A 194 15.80 11.66 10.85
N LEU A 195 14.62 12.27 10.73
CA LEU A 195 14.42 13.53 10.01
C LEU A 195 15.15 14.71 10.65
N GLU A 196 15.29 14.73 11.99
CA GLU A 196 16.05 15.78 12.70
C GLU A 196 17.57 15.64 12.49
N ARG A 197 18.08 14.44 12.26
CA ARG A 197 19.51 14.17 12.01
C ARG A 197 19.93 14.44 10.56
N ASP A 198 19.02 14.21 9.65
CA ASP A 198 19.20 14.44 8.22
C ASP A 198 18.05 15.33 7.73
N PRO A 199 18.14 16.65 8.00
CA PRO A 199 17.12 17.59 7.58
C PRO A 199 17.02 17.57 6.06
N VAL A 200 15.96 16.96 5.62
CA VAL A 200 15.56 16.88 4.23
C VAL A 200 15.48 18.29 3.66
N SER A 201 16.43 18.67 2.81
CA SER A 201 16.29 19.87 1.99
C SER A 201 15.05 19.69 1.11
N LEU A 202 13.99 20.42 1.46
CA LEU A 202 12.74 20.53 0.70
C LEU A 202 12.97 21.38 -0.54
#